data_97a731f92657f2919704c5f692de1faa
#
_entry.id   97a731f92657f2919704c5f692de1faa
#
_cell.length_a   1.000
_cell.length_b   1.000
_cell.length_c   1.000
_cell.angle_alpha   90.00
_cell.angle_beta   90.00
_cell.angle_gamma   90.00
#
_symmetry.space_group_name_H-M   'P 1'
#
loop_
_entity.id
_entity.type
_entity.pdbx_description
1 polymer ?
#
loop_
_entity_poly.entity_id
_entity_poly.type
_entity_poly.pdbx_seq_one_letter_code
_entity_poly.pdbx_strand_id
1 'polypeptide(L)' 'MVVPVMVVMVLVLAFLIVMMVVVMFVFAIFVVMMMVVMFVLTFVMVVMLVFAVLLILSHFVEFLVFHSR' A
#
# COMPACT_ATOMS: atom_id res chain seq x y z
N MET A 1 0.44 -14.95 50.36
CA MET A 1 -0.42 -13.87 49.80
C MET A 1 0.28 -12.99 48.80
N VAL A 2 1.57 -12.78 48.91
CA VAL A 2 2.34 -11.95 47.95
C VAL A 2 2.53 -12.67 46.61
N VAL A 3 2.68 -14.00 46.62
CA VAL A 3 2.95 -14.80 45.42
C VAL A 3 1.81 -14.78 44.41
N PRO A 4 0.52 -14.96 44.81
CA PRO A 4 -0.58 -14.86 43.79
C PRO A 4 -0.74 -13.48 43.21
N VAL A 5 -0.50 -12.42 43.96
CA VAL A 5 -0.55 -11.04 43.42
C VAL A 5 0.57 -10.82 42.40
N MET A 6 1.77 -11.32 42.68
CA MET A 6 2.88 -11.24 41.71
C MET A 6 2.59 -12.00 40.43
N VAL A 7 2.03 -13.19 40.55
CA VAL A 7 1.69 -14.03 39.38
C VAL A 7 0.64 -13.31 38.53
N VAL A 8 -0.37 -12.72 39.13
CA VAL A 8 -1.40 -11.97 38.41
C VAL A 8 -0.79 -10.75 37.73
N MET A 9 0.09 -10.02 38.39
CA MET A 9 0.77 -8.87 37.80
C MET A 9 1.63 -9.25 36.61
N VAL A 10 2.40 -10.31 36.73
CA VAL A 10 3.24 -10.82 35.62
C VAL A 10 2.37 -11.27 34.47
N LEU A 11 1.26 -11.91 34.74
CA LEU A 11 0.32 -12.36 33.72
C LEU A 11 -0.31 -11.18 32.97
N VAL A 12 -0.73 -10.15 33.69
CA VAL A 12 -1.30 -8.94 33.11
C VAL A 12 -0.23 -8.22 32.26
N LEU A 13 0.99 -8.14 32.75
CA LEU A 13 2.09 -7.50 32.03
C LEU A 13 2.45 -8.26 30.76
N ALA A 14 2.48 -9.59 30.84
CA ALA A 14 2.71 -10.45 29.67
C ALA A 14 1.59 -10.28 28.63
N PHE A 15 0.34 -10.22 29.10
CA PHE A 15 -0.82 -10.00 28.23
C PHE A 15 -0.73 -8.64 27.52
N LEU A 16 -0.34 -7.60 28.24
CA LEU A 16 -0.16 -6.27 27.68
C LEU A 16 0.94 -6.24 26.62
N ILE A 17 2.07 -6.91 26.88
CA ILE A 17 3.18 -6.99 25.92
C ILE A 17 2.73 -7.72 24.66
N VAL A 18 2.05 -8.85 24.81
CA VAL A 18 1.56 -9.64 23.67
C VAL A 18 0.57 -8.81 22.86
N MET A 19 -0.34 -8.10 23.53
CA MET A 19 -1.30 -7.22 22.82
C MET A 19 -0.60 -6.10 22.07
N MET A 20 0.44 -5.49 22.67
CA MET A 20 1.22 -4.45 21.98
C MET A 20 1.92 -4.99 20.74
N VAL A 21 2.51 -6.18 20.84
CA VAL A 21 3.19 -6.81 19.71
C VAL A 21 2.20 -7.13 18.59
N VAL A 22 1.02 -7.65 18.94
CA VAL A 22 -0.03 -7.98 17.98
C VAL A 22 -0.52 -6.70 17.27
N VAL A 23 -0.75 -5.64 18.03
CA VAL A 23 -1.20 -4.35 17.45
C VAL A 23 -0.14 -3.79 16.51
N MET A 24 1.13 -3.84 16.90
CA MET A 24 2.24 -3.40 16.05
C MET A 24 2.34 -4.23 14.78
N PHE A 25 2.15 -5.54 14.88
CA PHE A 25 2.20 -6.44 13.74
C PHE A 25 1.06 -6.15 12.76
N VAL A 26 -0.16 -5.95 13.27
CA VAL A 26 -1.33 -5.60 12.45
C VAL A 26 -1.11 -4.25 11.76
N PHE A 27 -0.56 -3.29 12.50
CA PHE A 27 -0.26 -1.98 11.95
C PHE A 27 0.78 -2.05 10.83
N ALA A 28 1.82 -2.86 11.02
CA ALA A 28 2.86 -3.05 10.01
C ALA A 28 2.29 -3.69 8.74
N ILE A 29 1.43 -4.69 8.88
CA ILE A 29 0.76 -5.32 7.75
C ILE A 29 -0.11 -4.29 7.01
N PHE A 30 -0.82 -3.45 7.74
CA PHE A 30 -1.67 -2.42 7.15
C PHE A 30 -0.85 -1.41 6.35
N VAL A 31 0.29 -0.98 6.88
CA VAL A 31 1.20 -0.05 6.19
C VAL A 31 1.76 -0.69 4.92
N VAL A 32 2.17 -1.94 4.98
CA VAL A 32 2.68 -2.66 3.81
C VAL A 32 1.59 -2.80 2.75
N MET A 33 0.37 -3.12 3.15
CA MET A 33 -0.77 -3.21 2.23
C MET A 33 -1.04 -1.87 1.56
N MET A 34 -1.00 -0.77 2.32
CA MET A 34 -1.17 0.57 1.78
C MET A 34 -0.08 0.91 0.75
N MET A 35 1.16 0.54 1.03
CA MET A 35 2.29 0.74 0.11
C MET A 35 2.08 -0.01 -1.20
N VAL A 36 1.64 -1.27 -1.13
CA VAL A 36 1.40 -2.09 -2.31
C VAL A 36 0.27 -1.50 -3.15
N VAL A 37 -0.82 -1.07 -2.51
CA VAL A 37 -1.96 -0.45 -3.21
C VAL A 37 -1.53 0.83 -3.91
N MET A 38 -0.75 1.67 -3.23
CA MET A 38 -0.21 2.90 -3.84
C MET A 38 0.69 2.60 -5.02
N PHE A 39 1.53 1.58 -4.91
CA PHE A 39 2.43 1.17 -6.00
C PHE A 39 1.64 0.71 -7.22
N VAL A 40 0.62 -0.11 -7.02
CA VAL A 40 -0.24 -0.60 -8.10
C VAL A 40 -0.99 0.56 -8.75
N LEU A 41 -1.51 1.49 -7.95
CA LEU A 41 -2.22 2.66 -8.46
C LEU A 41 -1.30 3.53 -9.32
N THR A 42 -0.08 3.77 -8.86
CA THR A 42 0.92 4.56 -9.61
C THR A 42 1.26 3.87 -10.92
N PHE A 43 1.43 2.55 -10.90
CA PHE A 43 1.73 1.78 -12.10
C PHE A 43 0.60 1.90 -13.12
N VAL A 44 -0.65 1.75 -12.69
CA VAL A 44 -1.82 1.89 -13.55
C VAL A 44 -1.90 3.30 -14.14
N MET A 45 -1.63 4.32 -13.33
CA MET A 45 -1.61 5.70 -13.79
C MET A 45 -0.56 5.94 -14.86
N VAL A 46 0.65 5.42 -14.66
CA VAL A 46 1.75 5.57 -15.63
C VAL A 46 1.40 4.86 -16.93
N VAL A 47 0.87 3.65 -16.85
CA VAL A 47 0.45 2.89 -18.04
C VAL A 47 -0.64 3.64 -18.79
N MET A 48 -1.61 4.19 -18.10
CA MET A 48 -2.70 4.98 -18.70
C MET A 48 -2.14 6.23 -19.39
N LEU A 49 -1.18 6.90 -18.75
CA LEU A 49 -0.57 8.10 -19.31
C LEU A 49 0.22 7.79 -20.57
N VAL A 50 1.00 6.71 -20.57
CA VAL A 50 1.75 6.26 -21.74
C VAL A 50 0.79 5.89 -22.88
N PHE A 51 -0.31 5.22 -22.56
CA PHE A 51 -1.32 4.84 -23.55
C PHE A 51 -1.97 6.07 -24.15
N ALA A 52 -2.29 7.07 -23.33
CA ALA A 52 -2.91 8.32 -23.79
C ALA A 52 -1.95 9.09 -24.72
N VAL A 53 -0.66 9.16 -24.35
CA VAL A 53 0.35 9.83 -25.17
C VAL A 53 0.51 9.10 -26.50
N LEU A 54 0.53 7.78 -26.49
CA LEU A 54 0.61 6.97 -27.71
C LEU A 54 -0.59 7.22 -28.61
N LEU A 55 -1.78 7.32 -28.05
CA LEU A 55 -3.01 7.59 -28.80
C LEU A 55 -2.96 8.98 -29.44
N ILE A 56 -2.53 9.99 -28.69
CA ILE A 56 -2.42 11.36 -29.19
C ILE A 56 -1.38 11.43 -30.31
N LEU A 57 -0.25 10.76 -30.15
CA LEU A 57 0.79 10.71 -31.18
C LEU A 57 0.29 10.02 -32.44
N SER A 58 -0.43 8.92 -32.30
CA SER A 58 -1.03 8.20 -33.42
C SER A 58 -2.00 9.08 -34.19
N HIS A 59 -2.85 9.81 -33.49
CA HIS A 59 -3.79 10.73 -34.11
C HIS A 59 -3.08 11.88 -34.81
N PHE A 60 -2.01 12.38 -34.22
CA PHE A 60 -1.24 13.46 -34.81
C PHE A 60 -0.55 13.01 -36.10
N VAL A 61 0.02 11.82 -36.10
CA VAL A 61 0.66 11.25 -37.28
C VAL A 61 -0.37 11.01 -38.40
N GLU A 62 -1.55 10.50 -38.05
CA GLU A 62 -2.66 10.30 -39.00
C GLU A 62 -3.08 11.63 -39.62
N PHE A 63 -3.22 12.65 -38.80
CA PHE A 63 -3.60 13.98 -39.29
C PHE A 63 -2.54 14.54 -40.24
N LEU A 64 -1.27 14.39 -39.89
CA LEU A 64 -0.15 14.86 -40.71
C LEU A 64 -0.12 14.15 -42.06
N VAL A 65 -0.29 12.82 -42.06
CA VAL A 65 -0.30 12.02 -43.29
C VAL A 65 -1.48 12.41 -44.15
N PHE A 66 -2.65 12.62 -43.57
CA PHE A 66 -3.86 13.03 -44.31
C PHE A 66 -3.69 14.42 -44.93
N HIS A 67 -3.08 15.32 -44.16
CA HIS A 67 -2.86 16.69 -44.62
C HIS A 67 -1.80 16.76 -45.73
N SER A 68 -0.83 15.89 -45.71
CA SER A 68 0.23 15.81 -46.69
C SER A 68 -0.27 15.27 -48.03
N ARG A 69 -1.33 14.49 -48.01
CA ARG A 69 -1.96 13.95 -49.21
C ARG A 69 -2.94 14.93 -49.83
#